data_452298e922aaf313fdfb3b8524e863c4
#
_entry.id   452298e922aaf313fdfb3b8524e863c4
#
_cell.length_a   1.000
_cell.length_b   1.000
_cell.length_c   1.000
_cell.angle_alpha   90.00
_cell.angle_beta   90.00
_cell.angle_gamma   90.00
#
_symmetry.space_group_name_H-M   'P 1'
#
loop_
_entity.id
_entity.type
_entity.pdbx_description
1 polymer ?
#
loop_
_entity_poly.entity_id
_entity_poly.type
_entity_poly.pdbx_seq_one_letter_code
_entity_poly.pdbx_strand_id
1 'polypeptide(L)'
;MQETTLREMLDDLTAGRISADEVVVRLRRLPCAVVGDALVDHHRALRQGMPEAVFGPGKTPEQCARIVTELLAHGDGPVLVTRVSGDQVKAVEAAVGPGLTAAGCLLYRPPATTGDATVLIATAGTADRPVADECALTLHAYGIATRRLDDVGVAGLHRLLAHVDDVQGADAVVVVAGMEGALASVIGGLTAAPVVAVPTSVGYGSSLEGVTALLAMLASCASGVTVVGIDNGFGAACAAARALRSPRSPATQAAGGRSSAGASSLA
;
A
#
# COMPACT_ATOMS: atom_id res chain seq x y z
N MET A 1 6.71 0.21 -14.79
CA MET A 1 8.07 0.80 -14.77
C MET A 1 8.15 1.80 -13.63
N GLN A 2 9.20 1.75 -12.81
CA GLN A 2 9.46 2.74 -11.74
C GLN A 2 10.26 3.94 -12.27
N GLU A 3 10.20 5.08 -11.57
CA GLU A 3 10.96 6.29 -11.97
C GLU A 3 12.49 6.04 -11.96
N THR A 4 12.97 5.30 -10.97
CA THR A 4 14.38 4.90 -10.87
C THR A 4 14.83 4.11 -12.09
N THR A 5 14.07 3.07 -12.47
CA THR A 5 14.35 2.24 -13.64
C THR A 5 14.32 3.06 -14.95
N LEU A 6 13.40 4.03 -15.06
CA LEU A 6 13.37 4.92 -16.23
C LEU A 6 14.61 5.83 -16.27
N ARG A 7 15.03 6.39 -15.13
CA ARG A 7 16.24 7.21 -15.05
C ARG A 7 17.49 6.39 -15.41
N GLU A 8 17.66 5.21 -14.81
CA GLU A 8 18.76 4.29 -15.12
C GLU A 8 18.81 3.95 -16.61
N MET A 9 17.66 3.67 -17.23
CA MET A 9 17.58 3.40 -18.67
C MET A 9 18.00 4.60 -19.52
N LEU A 10 17.65 5.83 -19.12
CA LEU A 10 18.08 7.05 -19.83
C LEU A 10 19.58 7.33 -19.61
N ASP A 11 20.11 7.06 -18.44
CA ASP A 11 21.55 7.17 -18.14
C ASP A 11 22.34 6.11 -18.96
N ASP A 12 21.83 4.89 -19.08
CA ASP A 12 22.42 3.82 -19.89
C ASP A 12 22.43 4.18 -21.38
N LEU A 13 21.35 4.78 -21.88
CA LEU A 13 21.28 5.30 -23.25
C LEU A 13 22.33 6.39 -23.48
N THR A 14 22.40 7.35 -22.56
CA THR A 14 23.36 8.47 -22.65
C THR A 14 24.80 7.98 -22.58
N ALA A 15 25.07 6.94 -21.81
CA ALA A 15 26.39 6.32 -21.68
C ALA A 15 26.70 5.30 -22.82
N GLY A 16 25.77 5.10 -23.75
CA GLY A 16 25.94 4.16 -24.87
C GLY A 16 25.89 2.67 -24.46
N ARG A 17 25.42 2.35 -23.26
CA ARG A 17 25.29 0.96 -22.79
C ARG A 17 24.07 0.24 -23.36
N ILE A 18 23.05 0.99 -23.77
CA ILE A 18 21.89 0.48 -24.51
C ILE A 18 21.60 1.37 -25.71
N SER A 19 20.96 0.83 -26.73
CA SER A 19 20.57 1.54 -27.94
C SER A 19 19.23 2.26 -27.79
N ALA A 20 18.99 3.27 -28.64
CA ALA A 20 17.69 3.93 -28.71
C ALA A 20 16.57 2.94 -29.09
N ASP A 21 16.86 1.95 -29.92
CA ASP A 21 15.88 0.93 -30.30
C ASP A 21 15.46 0.07 -29.11
N GLU A 22 16.40 -0.30 -28.22
CA GLU A 22 16.11 -1.02 -26.97
C GLU A 22 15.22 -0.17 -26.05
N VAL A 23 15.50 1.13 -25.92
CA VAL A 23 14.65 2.04 -25.14
C VAL A 23 13.23 2.10 -25.74
N VAL A 24 13.10 2.26 -27.04
CA VAL A 24 11.80 2.29 -27.72
C VAL A 24 11.02 0.98 -27.51
N VAL A 25 11.68 -0.17 -27.59
CA VAL A 25 11.05 -1.48 -27.32
C VAL A 25 10.53 -1.55 -25.89
N ARG A 26 11.32 -1.12 -24.90
CA ARG A 26 10.91 -1.10 -23.46
C ARG A 26 9.76 -0.12 -23.21
N LEU A 27 9.75 1.06 -23.86
CA LEU A 27 8.70 2.06 -23.70
C LEU A 27 7.43 1.76 -24.48
N ARG A 28 7.47 0.82 -25.44
CA ARG A 28 6.34 0.51 -26.32
C ARG A 28 5.08 0.05 -25.59
N ARG A 29 5.22 -0.52 -24.38
CA ARG A 29 4.12 -0.96 -23.53
C ARG A 29 3.58 0.13 -22.58
N LEU A 30 4.15 1.31 -22.60
CA LEU A 30 3.60 2.45 -21.88
C LEU A 30 2.56 3.16 -22.75
N PRO A 31 1.46 3.68 -22.15
CA PRO A 31 1.14 3.59 -20.72
C PRO A 31 0.46 2.28 -20.31
N CYS A 32 -0.02 1.46 -21.23
CA CYS A 32 -0.74 0.22 -20.93
C CYS A 32 -0.56 -0.85 -22.01
N ALA A 33 -0.81 -2.09 -21.63
CA ALA A 33 -0.80 -3.24 -22.53
C ALA A 33 -2.18 -3.94 -22.54
N VAL A 34 -2.65 -4.32 -23.73
CA VAL A 34 -3.85 -5.14 -23.89
C VAL A 34 -3.48 -6.60 -23.71
N VAL A 35 -4.10 -7.28 -22.76
CA VAL A 35 -3.86 -8.68 -22.44
C VAL A 35 -5.19 -9.43 -22.39
N GLY A 36 -5.58 -9.97 -23.54
CA GLY A 36 -6.92 -10.54 -23.72
C GLY A 36 -7.97 -9.43 -23.61
N ASP A 37 -8.83 -9.54 -22.61
CA ASP A 37 -9.89 -8.58 -22.28
C ASP A 37 -9.49 -7.55 -21.20
N ALA A 38 -8.24 -7.63 -20.70
CA ALA A 38 -7.71 -6.71 -19.71
C ALA A 38 -6.80 -5.64 -20.32
N LEU A 39 -6.83 -4.45 -19.76
CA LEU A 39 -5.90 -3.36 -20.04
C LEU A 39 -5.01 -3.13 -18.81
N VAL A 40 -3.75 -3.57 -18.89
CA VAL A 40 -2.79 -3.52 -17.78
C VAL A 40 -2.06 -2.17 -17.76
N ASP A 41 -2.11 -1.47 -16.64
CA ASP A 41 -1.52 -0.13 -16.46
C ASP A 41 -0.04 -0.21 -16.05
N HIS A 42 0.87 -0.18 -17.02
CA HIS A 42 2.31 -0.14 -16.76
C HIS A 42 2.84 1.23 -16.31
N HIS A 43 2.04 2.28 -16.42
CA HIS A 43 2.42 3.64 -16.06
C HIS A 43 2.07 4.01 -14.60
N ARG A 44 1.32 3.16 -13.89
CA ARG A 44 0.81 3.46 -12.54
C ARG A 44 1.92 3.78 -11.54
N ALA A 45 3.01 3.01 -11.55
CA ALA A 45 4.14 3.23 -10.64
C ALA A 45 4.81 4.60 -10.87
N LEU A 46 4.98 5.03 -12.12
CA LEU A 46 5.49 6.36 -12.46
C LEU A 46 4.54 7.48 -12.02
N ARG A 47 3.24 7.32 -12.30
CA ARG A 47 2.23 8.33 -12.05
C ARG A 47 1.85 8.46 -10.58
N GLN A 48 1.74 7.35 -9.88
CA GLN A 48 1.26 7.29 -8.50
C GLN A 48 2.35 6.90 -7.48
N GLY A 49 3.52 6.45 -7.97
CA GLY A 49 4.59 5.90 -7.15
C GLY A 49 4.22 4.56 -6.46
N MET A 50 3.07 3.97 -6.79
CA MET A 50 2.60 2.70 -6.26
C MET A 50 2.45 1.71 -7.42
N PRO A 51 2.87 0.44 -7.26
CA PRO A 51 2.73 -0.56 -8.31
C PRO A 51 1.26 -0.85 -8.63
N GLU A 52 1.03 -1.47 -9.78
CA GLU A 52 -0.28 -2.00 -10.15
C GLU A 52 -0.66 -3.13 -9.18
N ALA A 53 -1.96 -3.21 -8.86
CA ALA A 53 -2.52 -4.28 -8.07
C ALA A 53 -3.72 -4.90 -8.78
N VAL A 54 -3.79 -6.21 -8.73
CA VAL A 54 -4.87 -6.98 -9.36
C VAL A 54 -5.95 -7.27 -8.30
N PHE A 55 -7.17 -6.81 -8.54
CA PHE A 55 -8.31 -7.15 -7.71
C PHE A 55 -8.90 -8.49 -8.18
N GLY A 56 -8.81 -9.53 -7.36
CA GLY A 56 -9.22 -10.90 -7.70
C GLY A 56 -10.72 -11.08 -7.95
N PRO A 57 -11.62 -10.54 -7.09
CA PRO A 57 -13.06 -10.72 -7.27
C PRO A 57 -13.57 -10.31 -8.65
N GLY A 58 -14.43 -11.13 -9.22
CA GLY A 58 -15.00 -10.90 -10.56
C GLY A 58 -14.10 -11.27 -11.74
N LYS A 59 -12.84 -11.67 -11.48
CA LYS A 59 -11.94 -12.19 -12.52
C LYS A 59 -11.92 -13.71 -12.53
N THR A 60 -11.77 -14.30 -13.72
CA THR A 60 -11.52 -15.75 -13.81
C THR A 60 -10.08 -16.07 -13.39
N PRO A 61 -9.79 -17.34 -13.01
CA PRO A 61 -8.43 -17.78 -12.72
C PRO A 61 -7.44 -17.48 -13.86
N GLU A 62 -7.86 -17.68 -15.12
CA GLU A 62 -7.05 -17.45 -16.32
C GLU A 62 -6.80 -15.94 -16.55
N GLN A 63 -7.77 -15.08 -16.25
CA GLN A 63 -7.60 -13.62 -16.31
C GLN A 63 -6.55 -13.17 -15.30
N CYS A 64 -6.63 -13.64 -14.05
CA CYS A 64 -5.62 -13.34 -13.04
C CYS A 64 -4.23 -13.81 -13.47
N ALA A 65 -4.11 -15.05 -13.96
CA ALA A 65 -2.84 -15.60 -14.43
C ALA A 65 -2.23 -14.78 -15.57
N ARG A 66 -3.01 -14.40 -16.58
CA ARG A 66 -2.53 -13.58 -17.71
C ARG A 66 -2.06 -12.20 -17.27
N ILE A 67 -2.83 -11.52 -16.40
CA ILE A 67 -2.49 -10.18 -15.91
C ILE A 67 -1.20 -10.23 -15.07
N VAL A 68 -1.08 -11.19 -14.16
CA VAL A 68 0.12 -11.35 -13.33
C VAL A 68 1.35 -11.70 -14.17
N THR A 69 1.19 -12.58 -15.17
CA THR A 69 2.28 -12.91 -16.12
C THR A 69 2.76 -11.66 -16.86
N GLU A 70 1.84 -10.82 -17.36
CA GLU A 70 2.19 -9.57 -18.03
C GLU A 70 2.94 -8.61 -17.11
N LEU A 71 2.43 -8.42 -15.87
CA LEU A 71 3.07 -7.52 -14.90
C LEU A 71 4.46 -7.99 -14.51
N LEU A 72 4.66 -9.30 -14.35
CA LEU A 72 5.97 -9.88 -14.03
C LEU A 72 6.94 -9.85 -15.20
N ALA A 73 6.46 -10.03 -16.43
CA ALA A 73 7.30 -10.05 -17.62
C ALA A 73 7.81 -8.65 -18.02
N HIS A 74 7.03 -7.60 -17.72
CA HIS A 74 7.28 -6.25 -18.25
C HIS A 74 7.35 -5.16 -17.18
N GLY A 75 7.27 -5.53 -15.89
CA GLY A 75 7.46 -4.64 -14.75
C GLY A 75 8.59 -5.11 -13.85
N ASP A 76 9.22 -4.19 -13.12
CA ASP A 76 10.35 -4.45 -12.22
C ASP A 76 9.92 -4.43 -10.74
N GLY A 77 8.71 -3.93 -10.48
CA GLY A 77 8.18 -3.79 -9.12
C GLY A 77 7.44 -5.01 -8.60
N PRO A 78 6.98 -4.95 -7.36
CA PRO A 78 6.12 -5.97 -6.77
C PRO A 78 4.80 -6.09 -7.53
N VAL A 79 4.26 -7.30 -7.57
CA VAL A 79 2.92 -7.58 -8.13
C VAL A 79 2.05 -8.15 -7.03
N LEU A 80 1.00 -7.42 -6.67
CA LEU A 80 0.05 -7.79 -5.63
C LEU A 80 -1.29 -8.18 -6.28
N VAL A 81 -1.83 -9.32 -5.90
CA VAL A 81 -3.22 -9.71 -6.20
C VAL A 81 -3.97 -9.75 -4.88
N THR A 82 -5.06 -8.99 -4.75
CA THR A 82 -5.85 -8.94 -3.52
C THR A 82 -7.12 -9.75 -3.64
N ARG A 83 -7.58 -10.32 -2.53
CA ARG A 83 -8.83 -11.09 -2.40
C ARG A 83 -8.93 -12.23 -3.40
N VAL A 84 -7.85 -12.99 -3.52
CA VAL A 84 -7.78 -14.14 -4.41
C VAL A 84 -8.53 -15.35 -3.86
N SER A 85 -9.21 -16.07 -4.75
CA SER A 85 -9.72 -17.40 -4.46
C SER A 85 -8.61 -18.46 -4.59
N GLY A 86 -8.82 -19.63 -3.99
CA GLY A 86 -7.87 -20.73 -4.10
C GLY A 86 -7.62 -21.18 -5.55
N ASP A 87 -8.61 -21.09 -6.43
CA ASP A 87 -8.46 -21.47 -7.83
C ASP A 87 -7.69 -20.39 -8.63
N GLN A 88 -7.86 -19.11 -8.28
CA GLN A 88 -7.05 -18.04 -8.84
C GLN A 88 -5.57 -18.20 -8.42
N VAL A 89 -5.30 -18.52 -7.14
CA VAL A 89 -3.93 -18.80 -6.66
C VAL A 89 -3.31 -19.93 -7.48
N LYS A 90 -3.99 -21.08 -7.60
CA LYS A 90 -3.49 -22.23 -8.37
C LYS A 90 -3.18 -21.88 -9.83
N ALA A 91 -4.07 -21.13 -10.49
CA ALA A 91 -3.88 -20.74 -11.89
C ALA A 91 -2.70 -19.77 -12.06
N VAL A 92 -2.55 -18.81 -11.17
CA VAL A 92 -1.42 -17.87 -11.19
C VAL A 92 -0.10 -18.61 -10.92
N GLU A 93 -0.05 -19.45 -9.88
CA GLU A 93 1.17 -20.21 -9.54
C GLU A 93 1.54 -21.23 -10.61
N ALA A 94 0.58 -21.82 -11.29
CA ALA A 94 0.84 -22.69 -12.44
C ALA A 94 1.49 -21.95 -13.62
N ALA A 95 1.17 -20.66 -13.80
CA ALA A 95 1.68 -19.84 -14.89
C ALA A 95 3.06 -19.22 -14.61
N VAL A 96 3.30 -18.77 -13.37
CA VAL A 96 4.49 -17.95 -13.04
C VAL A 96 5.30 -18.48 -11.85
N GLY A 97 4.91 -19.61 -11.26
CA GLY A 97 5.54 -20.18 -10.08
C GLY A 97 4.95 -19.66 -8.76
N PRO A 98 5.43 -20.21 -7.61
CA PRO A 98 4.89 -19.88 -6.30
C PRO A 98 5.18 -18.42 -5.91
N GLY A 99 4.22 -17.80 -5.26
CA GLY A 99 4.32 -16.47 -4.66
C GLY A 99 4.09 -16.50 -3.15
N LEU A 100 4.29 -15.37 -2.48
CA LEU A 100 3.91 -15.22 -1.08
C LEU A 100 2.38 -15.14 -0.98
N THR A 101 1.75 -16.22 -0.50
CA THR A 101 0.31 -16.29 -0.28
C THR A 101 0.00 -16.05 1.19
N ALA A 102 -0.68 -14.96 1.51
CA ALA A 102 -1.11 -14.62 2.86
C ALA A 102 -2.37 -13.76 2.83
N ALA A 103 -3.23 -13.89 3.84
CA ALA A 103 -4.39 -13.02 4.04
C ALA A 103 -5.33 -12.89 2.83
N GLY A 104 -5.50 -13.96 2.04
CA GLY A 104 -6.30 -13.88 0.81
C GLY A 104 -5.66 -13.01 -0.29
N CYS A 105 -4.37 -12.78 -0.22
CA CYS A 105 -3.59 -12.06 -1.22
C CYS A 105 -2.43 -12.93 -1.72
N LEU A 106 -1.92 -12.59 -2.91
CA LEU A 106 -0.77 -13.20 -3.52
C LEU A 106 0.21 -12.11 -3.93
N LEU A 107 1.45 -12.18 -3.44
CA LEU A 107 2.48 -11.17 -3.66
C LEU A 107 3.73 -11.78 -4.29
N TYR A 108 4.18 -11.18 -5.37
CA TYR A 108 5.44 -11.46 -6.04
C TYR A 108 6.42 -10.31 -5.87
N ARG A 109 7.72 -10.61 -5.83
CA ARG A 109 8.81 -9.65 -5.72
C ARG A 109 8.62 -8.67 -4.55
N PRO A 110 8.36 -9.17 -3.31
CA PRO A 110 8.24 -8.28 -2.17
C PRO A 110 9.52 -7.44 -2.04
N PRO A 111 9.40 -6.11 -1.95
CA PRO A 111 10.58 -5.28 -1.76
C PRO A 111 11.12 -5.44 -0.34
N ALA A 112 12.39 -5.11 -0.14
CA ALA A 112 12.87 -4.85 1.20
C ALA A 112 12.13 -3.65 1.78
N THR A 113 11.89 -3.66 3.09
CA THR A 113 11.34 -2.49 3.79
C THR A 113 12.34 -1.34 3.68
N THR A 114 11.89 -0.22 3.13
CA THR A 114 12.71 0.97 2.89
C THR A 114 12.16 2.17 3.67
N GLY A 115 13.04 2.88 4.35
CA GLY A 115 12.69 4.04 5.17
C GLY A 115 12.37 3.70 6.63
N ASP A 116 12.32 4.74 7.46
CA ASP A 116 12.11 4.62 8.91
C ASP A 116 10.63 4.72 9.30
N ALA A 117 9.76 5.04 8.34
CA ALA A 117 8.33 5.24 8.61
C ALA A 117 7.62 3.91 8.92
N THR A 118 6.84 3.91 9.99
CA THR A 118 6.08 2.77 10.47
C THR A 118 4.58 3.07 10.52
N VAL A 119 3.77 2.21 9.90
CA VAL A 119 2.31 2.27 10.01
C VAL A 119 1.83 1.31 11.08
N LEU A 120 1.13 1.83 12.09
CA LEU A 120 0.43 1.00 13.07
C LEU A 120 -0.94 0.60 12.51
N ILE A 121 -1.25 -0.69 12.53
CA ILE A 121 -2.57 -1.20 12.14
C ILE A 121 -3.26 -1.77 13.37
N ALA A 122 -4.32 -1.10 13.82
CA ALA A 122 -5.10 -1.47 14.99
C ALA A 122 -6.44 -2.11 14.59
N THR A 123 -6.81 -3.25 15.18
CA THR A 123 -8.12 -3.88 15.00
C THR A 123 -8.98 -3.80 16.25
N ALA A 124 -10.29 -3.59 16.09
CA ALA A 124 -11.23 -3.59 17.21
C ALA A 124 -11.44 -5.02 17.76
N GLY A 125 -11.54 -5.99 16.87
CA GLY A 125 -11.72 -7.40 17.22
C GLY A 125 -10.91 -8.33 16.33
N THR A 126 -10.87 -9.61 16.71
CA THR A 126 -10.18 -10.65 15.94
C THR A 126 -10.84 -10.91 14.57
N ALA A 127 -12.14 -10.65 14.45
CA ALA A 127 -12.87 -10.78 13.19
C ALA A 127 -12.49 -9.70 12.14
N ASP A 128 -11.90 -8.58 12.57
CA ASP A 128 -11.42 -7.51 11.69
C ASP A 128 -10.07 -7.83 11.05
N ARG A 129 -9.36 -8.86 11.52
CA ARG A 129 -8.01 -9.22 11.09
C ARG A 129 -7.86 -9.44 9.57
N PRO A 130 -8.78 -10.09 8.84
CA PRO A 130 -8.61 -10.27 7.41
C PRO A 130 -8.43 -8.96 6.63
N VAL A 131 -9.15 -7.91 7.02
CA VAL A 131 -9.03 -6.58 6.41
C VAL A 131 -7.71 -5.89 6.79
N ALA A 132 -7.30 -6.03 8.04
CA ALA A 132 -6.03 -5.53 8.54
C ALA A 132 -4.83 -6.26 7.89
N ASP A 133 -4.97 -7.55 7.62
CA ASP A 133 -3.94 -8.36 6.97
C ASP A 133 -3.78 -7.99 5.49
N GLU A 134 -4.90 -7.72 4.77
CA GLU A 134 -4.86 -7.14 3.41
C GLU A 134 -4.10 -5.81 3.41
N CYS A 135 -4.37 -4.95 4.39
CA CYS A 135 -3.67 -3.67 4.56
C CYS A 135 -2.17 -3.87 4.81
N ALA A 136 -1.81 -4.75 5.74
CA ALA A 136 -0.41 -5.02 6.08
C ALA A 136 0.38 -5.56 4.88
N LEU A 137 -0.16 -6.54 4.14
CA LEU A 137 0.51 -7.09 2.98
C LEU A 137 0.62 -6.07 1.84
N THR A 138 -0.37 -5.19 1.68
CA THR A 138 -0.31 -4.09 0.71
C THR A 138 0.79 -3.09 1.07
N LEU A 139 0.91 -2.69 2.34
CA LEU A 139 2.01 -1.83 2.80
C LEU A 139 3.37 -2.51 2.62
N HIS A 140 3.47 -3.81 2.89
CA HIS A 140 4.68 -4.60 2.60
C HIS A 140 5.04 -4.57 1.11
N ALA A 141 4.05 -4.71 0.21
CA ALA A 141 4.28 -4.56 -1.23
C ALA A 141 4.77 -3.15 -1.62
N TYR A 142 4.55 -2.15 -0.79
CA TYR A 142 5.05 -0.77 -0.98
C TYR A 142 6.37 -0.50 -0.25
N GLY A 143 6.94 -1.50 0.43
CA GLY A 143 8.19 -1.38 1.20
C GLY A 143 8.03 -0.60 2.50
N ILE A 144 6.82 -0.49 3.05
CA ILE A 144 6.52 0.25 4.27
C ILE A 144 6.42 -0.71 5.45
N ALA A 145 7.15 -0.40 6.53
CA ALA A 145 7.11 -1.15 7.77
C ALA A 145 5.74 -1.06 8.45
N THR A 146 5.28 -2.17 9.04
CA THR A 146 4.01 -2.21 9.76
C THR A 146 4.18 -2.77 11.16
N ARG A 147 3.40 -2.26 12.11
CA ARG A 147 3.21 -2.83 13.44
C ARG A 147 1.73 -3.18 13.62
N ARG A 148 1.46 -4.22 14.39
CA ARG A 148 0.08 -4.70 14.63
C ARG A 148 -0.31 -4.49 16.08
N LEU A 149 -1.55 -4.08 16.26
CA LEU A 149 -2.22 -3.97 17.56
C LEU A 149 -3.62 -4.59 17.41
N ASP A 150 -3.69 -5.88 17.63
CA ASP A 150 -4.92 -6.63 17.40
C ASP A 150 -5.80 -6.72 18.65
N ASP A 151 -7.14 -6.74 18.44
CA ASP A 151 -8.17 -6.94 19.47
C ASP A 151 -8.14 -5.88 20.58
N VAL A 152 -8.06 -4.60 20.22
CA VAL A 152 -8.04 -3.47 21.15
C VAL A 152 -9.34 -2.65 21.13
N GLY A 153 -10.46 -3.31 20.86
CA GLY A 153 -11.78 -2.68 20.81
C GLY A 153 -12.16 -1.94 22.10
N VAL A 154 -13.01 -0.93 21.93
CA VAL A 154 -13.41 0.00 23.02
C VAL A 154 -14.16 -0.66 24.16
N ALA A 155 -14.76 -1.83 23.96
CA ALA A 155 -15.38 -2.61 25.03
C ALA A 155 -14.37 -3.06 26.12
N GLY A 156 -13.09 -3.06 25.79
CA GLY A 156 -12.00 -3.30 26.74
C GLY A 156 -10.91 -2.24 26.60
N LEU A 157 -11.26 -0.97 26.79
CA LEU A 157 -10.41 0.19 26.53
C LEU A 157 -9.01 0.12 27.16
N HIS A 158 -8.89 -0.56 28.32
CA HIS A 158 -7.60 -0.79 28.97
C HIS A 158 -6.58 -1.52 28.07
N ARG A 159 -7.04 -2.35 27.12
CA ARG A 159 -6.17 -3.03 26.15
C ARG A 159 -5.49 -2.03 25.22
N LEU A 160 -6.25 -1.05 24.71
CA LEU A 160 -5.71 0.03 23.89
C LEU A 160 -4.79 0.95 24.72
N LEU A 161 -5.22 1.33 25.93
CA LEU A 161 -4.45 2.27 26.75
C LEU A 161 -3.10 1.71 27.23
N ALA A 162 -2.96 0.37 27.31
CA ALA A 162 -1.67 -0.27 27.56
C ALA A 162 -0.64 -0.07 26.43
N HIS A 163 -1.09 0.37 25.24
CA HIS A 163 -0.29 0.57 24.04
C HIS A 163 -0.32 2.01 23.50
N VAL A 164 -0.61 2.98 24.37
CA VAL A 164 -0.73 4.39 23.97
C VAL A 164 0.55 4.91 23.35
N ASP A 165 1.71 4.50 23.86
CA ASP A 165 3.02 4.90 23.31
C ASP A 165 3.24 4.35 21.90
N ASP A 166 2.76 3.15 21.59
CA ASP A 166 2.80 2.58 20.26
C ASP A 166 1.94 3.38 19.27
N VAL A 167 0.76 3.85 19.71
CA VAL A 167 -0.15 4.67 18.92
C VAL A 167 0.45 6.05 18.64
N GLN A 168 1.08 6.66 19.66
CA GLN A 168 1.68 8.01 19.55
C GLN A 168 3.00 7.99 18.76
N GLY A 169 3.74 6.88 18.81
CA GLY A 169 5.02 6.72 18.10
C GLY A 169 4.91 6.29 16.64
N ALA A 170 3.70 6.08 16.12
CA ALA A 170 3.49 5.69 14.72
C ALA A 170 3.50 6.91 13.79
N ASP A 171 4.01 6.75 12.57
CA ASP A 171 3.99 7.80 11.54
C ASP A 171 2.64 7.91 10.82
N ALA A 172 1.86 6.83 10.83
CA ALA A 172 0.45 6.81 10.44
C ALA A 172 -0.26 5.65 11.16
N VAL A 173 -1.55 5.78 11.40
CA VAL A 173 -2.36 4.74 12.04
C VAL A 173 -3.51 4.33 11.13
N VAL A 174 -3.65 3.03 10.89
CA VAL A 174 -4.83 2.45 10.24
C VAL A 174 -5.68 1.78 11.30
N VAL A 175 -6.96 2.15 11.40
CA VAL A 175 -7.91 1.62 12.38
C VAL A 175 -8.97 0.81 11.66
N VAL A 176 -9.03 -0.48 11.96
CA VAL A 176 -9.96 -1.44 11.32
C VAL A 176 -11.00 -1.86 12.35
N ALA A 177 -12.25 -1.48 12.15
CA ALA A 177 -13.30 -1.70 13.13
C ALA A 177 -14.68 -1.89 12.50
N GLY A 178 -15.40 -2.92 12.94
CA GLY A 178 -16.81 -3.14 12.66
C GLY A 178 -17.73 -2.54 13.71
N MET A 179 -18.92 -3.11 13.86
CA MET A 179 -19.97 -2.69 14.79
C MET A 179 -20.34 -1.20 14.61
N GLU A 180 -20.00 -0.33 15.57
CA GLU A 180 -20.20 1.12 15.54
C GLU A 180 -18.94 1.92 15.23
N GLY A 181 -17.79 1.27 15.00
CA GLY A 181 -16.56 1.93 14.57
C GLY A 181 -15.91 2.88 15.59
N ALA A 182 -16.28 2.84 16.85
CA ALA A 182 -15.86 3.80 17.88
C ALA A 182 -14.34 3.86 18.11
N LEU A 183 -13.62 2.77 17.84
CA LEU A 183 -12.16 2.70 17.98
C LEU A 183 -11.45 3.80 17.18
N ALA A 184 -11.97 4.16 16.02
CA ALA A 184 -11.40 5.20 15.15
C ALA A 184 -11.40 6.58 15.83
N SER A 185 -12.50 6.94 16.50
CA SER A 185 -12.60 8.21 17.24
C SER A 185 -11.66 8.23 18.45
N VAL A 186 -11.52 7.12 19.17
CA VAL A 186 -10.64 7.04 20.34
C VAL A 186 -9.18 7.18 19.92
N ILE A 187 -8.73 6.41 18.92
CA ILE A 187 -7.35 6.49 18.40
C ILE A 187 -7.08 7.87 17.81
N GLY A 188 -8.03 8.44 17.05
CA GLY A 188 -7.88 9.79 16.50
C GLY A 188 -7.71 10.88 17.55
N GLY A 189 -8.19 10.66 18.77
CA GLY A 189 -7.95 11.56 19.92
C GLY A 189 -6.62 11.31 20.67
N LEU A 190 -5.91 10.22 20.38
CA LEU A 190 -4.67 9.82 21.08
C LEU A 190 -3.40 10.13 20.30
N THR A 191 -3.46 10.35 18.99
CA THR A 191 -2.27 10.54 18.15
C THR A 191 -2.33 11.81 17.30
N ALA A 192 -1.17 12.39 17.00
CA ALA A 192 -1.01 13.45 16.03
C ALA A 192 -0.76 12.93 14.60
N ALA A 193 -0.50 11.63 14.45
CA ALA A 193 -0.27 11.00 13.15
C ALA A 193 -1.55 10.95 12.30
N PRO A 194 -1.45 10.92 10.96
CA PRO A 194 -2.60 10.67 10.09
C PRO A 194 -3.32 9.38 10.45
N VAL A 195 -4.64 9.44 10.60
CA VAL A 195 -5.48 8.28 10.93
C VAL A 195 -6.35 7.93 9.74
N VAL A 196 -6.24 6.68 9.27
CA VAL A 196 -7.08 6.11 8.23
C VAL A 196 -8.00 5.05 8.85
N ALA A 197 -9.29 5.30 8.84
CA ALA A 197 -10.31 4.43 9.40
C ALA A 197 -10.91 3.53 8.33
N VAL A 198 -10.99 2.24 8.62
CA VAL A 198 -11.57 1.20 7.76
C VAL A 198 -12.78 0.60 8.49
N PRO A 199 -13.99 0.97 8.10
CA PRO A 199 -15.17 0.26 8.58
C PRO A 199 -15.16 -1.17 8.04
N THR A 200 -15.54 -2.14 8.86
CA THR A 200 -15.67 -3.54 8.40
C THR A 200 -17.13 -3.97 8.44
N SER A 201 -17.46 -4.97 7.59
CA SER A 201 -18.77 -5.62 7.58
C SER A 201 -19.00 -6.51 8.81
N VAL A 202 -18.01 -6.63 9.69
CA VAL A 202 -18.09 -7.39 10.92
C VAL A 202 -19.09 -6.76 11.88
N GLY A 203 -20.10 -7.53 12.25
CA GLY A 203 -21.12 -7.07 13.18
C GLY A 203 -22.43 -7.86 13.06
N TYR A 204 -23.43 -7.43 13.81
CA TYR A 204 -24.76 -8.00 13.83
C TYR A 204 -25.81 -6.91 14.12
N GLY A 205 -27.09 -7.26 13.94
CA GLY A 205 -28.19 -6.33 14.23
C GLY A 205 -28.12 -5.04 13.42
N SER A 206 -27.99 -3.91 14.08
CA SER A 206 -27.96 -2.59 13.45
C SER A 206 -26.61 -2.20 12.86
N SER A 207 -25.62 -3.11 12.82
CA SER A 207 -24.32 -2.83 12.15
C SER A 207 -24.47 -2.71 10.63
N LEU A 208 -25.53 -3.29 10.04
CA LEU A 208 -25.88 -3.18 8.62
C LEU A 208 -24.68 -3.41 7.68
N GLU A 209 -23.98 -4.53 7.88
CA GLU A 209 -22.80 -4.92 7.06
C GLU A 209 -21.74 -3.80 6.96
N GLY A 210 -21.50 -3.08 8.06
CA GLY A 210 -20.48 -2.04 8.17
C GLY A 210 -20.97 -0.63 7.85
N VAL A 211 -22.21 -0.44 7.44
CA VAL A 211 -22.77 0.91 7.17
C VAL A 211 -22.78 1.76 8.43
N THR A 212 -23.15 1.18 9.59
CA THR A 212 -23.14 1.89 10.87
C THR A 212 -21.72 2.34 11.24
N ALA A 213 -20.73 1.46 11.10
CA ALA A 213 -19.32 1.81 11.32
C ALA A 213 -18.86 2.93 10.38
N LEU A 214 -19.21 2.84 9.08
CA LEU A 214 -18.89 3.86 8.08
C LEU A 214 -19.47 5.24 8.48
N LEU A 215 -20.75 5.29 8.80
CA LEU A 215 -21.41 6.54 9.16
C LEU A 215 -20.86 7.14 10.47
N ALA A 216 -20.57 6.30 11.47
CA ALA A 216 -20.00 6.74 12.73
C ALA A 216 -18.57 7.28 12.55
N MET A 217 -17.72 6.60 11.75
CA MET A 217 -16.38 7.08 11.41
C MET A 217 -16.40 8.42 10.64
N LEU A 218 -17.33 8.59 9.69
CA LEU A 218 -17.53 9.85 8.96
C LEU A 218 -18.05 10.99 9.86
N ALA A 219 -18.77 10.67 10.94
CA ALA A 219 -19.29 11.62 11.91
C ALA A 219 -18.37 11.76 13.14
N SER A 220 -17.14 11.26 13.09
CA SER A 220 -16.20 11.30 14.21
C SER A 220 -15.90 12.72 14.67
N CYS A 221 -15.90 12.96 15.98
CA CYS A 221 -15.44 14.22 16.58
C CYS A 221 -13.90 14.37 16.53
N ALA A 222 -13.14 13.27 16.30
CA ALA A 222 -11.70 13.34 16.13
C ALA A 222 -11.37 13.96 14.79
N SER A 223 -10.79 15.16 14.82
CA SER A 223 -10.50 15.94 13.61
C SER A 223 -9.46 15.25 12.73
N GLY A 224 -9.70 15.18 11.42
CA GLY A 224 -8.73 14.69 10.45
C GLY A 224 -8.72 13.18 10.22
N VAL A 225 -9.66 12.43 10.81
CA VAL A 225 -9.83 11.00 10.49
C VAL A 225 -10.28 10.85 9.04
N THR A 226 -9.50 10.13 8.25
CA THR A 226 -9.81 9.80 6.84
C THR A 226 -10.49 8.44 6.79
N VAL A 227 -11.64 8.34 6.13
CA VAL A 227 -12.39 7.07 6.06
C VAL A 227 -12.31 6.49 4.65
N VAL A 228 -12.05 5.19 4.55
CA VAL A 228 -12.09 4.44 3.27
C VAL A 228 -13.35 3.58 3.18
N GLY A 229 -13.55 2.88 2.08
CA GLY A 229 -14.71 2.00 1.90
C GLY A 229 -14.74 0.84 2.88
N ILE A 230 -15.93 0.24 3.07
CA ILE A 230 -16.11 -0.94 3.93
C ILE A 230 -15.22 -2.08 3.44
N ASP A 231 -14.57 -2.75 4.39
CA ASP A 231 -13.62 -3.87 4.16
C ASP A 231 -12.43 -3.52 3.25
N ASN A 232 -12.12 -2.25 3.03
CA ASN A 232 -11.10 -1.82 2.07
C ASN A 232 -9.71 -1.65 2.70
N GLY A 233 -9.09 -2.76 3.10
CA GLY A 233 -7.72 -2.78 3.63
C GLY A 233 -6.69 -2.30 2.61
N PHE A 234 -6.85 -2.67 1.33
CA PHE A 234 -6.02 -2.16 0.23
C PHE A 234 -6.09 -0.63 0.11
N GLY A 235 -7.31 -0.06 0.12
CA GLY A 235 -7.50 1.39 0.04
C GLY A 235 -6.88 2.13 1.22
N ALA A 236 -6.97 1.55 2.43
CA ALA A 236 -6.33 2.13 3.61
C ALA A 236 -4.80 2.14 3.51
N ALA A 237 -4.20 1.05 3.03
CA ALA A 237 -2.76 1.01 2.76
C ALA A 237 -2.34 2.07 1.74
N CYS A 238 -3.10 2.25 0.66
CA CYS A 238 -2.86 3.31 -0.32
C CYS A 238 -2.97 4.71 0.30
N ALA A 239 -3.97 4.96 1.15
CA ALA A 239 -4.16 6.24 1.82
C ALA A 239 -3.00 6.55 2.79
N ALA A 240 -2.62 5.58 3.64
CA ALA A 240 -1.48 5.71 4.55
C ALA A 240 -0.16 5.94 3.78
N ALA A 241 0.10 5.15 2.74
CA ALA A 241 1.28 5.32 1.90
C ALA A 241 1.35 6.70 1.22
N ARG A 242 0.22 7.28 0.83
CA ARG A 242 0.16 8.63 0.27
C ARG A 242 0.40 9.71 1.33
N ALA A 243 -0.13 9.53 2.55
CA ALA A 243 0.07 10.46 3.66
C ALA A 243 1.55 10.52 4.10
N LEU A 244 2.25 9.38 4.09
CA LEU A 244 3.67 9.29 4.42
C LEU A 244 4.61 9.85 3.34
N ARG A 245 4.13 10.01 2.11
CA ARG A 245 4.93 10.63 1.04
C ARG A 245 4.93 12.14 1.23
N SER A 246 5.96 12.68 1.86
CA SER A 246 6.22 14.13 1.80
C SER A 246 6.29 14.59 0.35
N PRO A 247 5.69 15.74 -0.01
CA PRO A 247 5.97 16.37 -1.29
C PRO A 247 7.50 16.57 -1.37
N ARG A 248 8.15 15.99 -2.37
CA ARG A 248 9.56 16.28 -2.64
C ARG A 248 9.65 17.77 -2.94
N SER A 249 10.11 18.57 -1.97
CA SER A 249 10.45 19.96 -2.22
C SER A 249 11.60 19.99 -3.23
N PRO A 250 11.49 20.72 -4.35
CA PRO A 250 12.58 20.86 -5.31
C PRO A 250 13.84 21.45 -4.72
N ALA A 251 13.74 22.10 -3.54
CA ALA A 251 14.85 22.77 -2.87
C ALA A 251 15.87 21.83 -2.21
N THR A 252 15.52 20.59 -1.89
CA THR A 252 16.43 19.69 -1.16
C THR A 252 17.42 18.95 -2.07
N GLN A 253 17.19 18.93 -3.38
CA GLN A 253 18.13 18.31 -4.33
C GLN A 253 19.29 19.25 -4.72
N ALA A 254 19.19 20.56 -4.49
CA ALA A 254 20.24 21.52 -4.83
C ALA A 254 21.32 21.69 -3.73
N ALA A 255 21.07 21.21 -2.51
CA ALA A 255 21.98 21.42 -1.36
C ALA A 255 23.05 20.33 -1.22
N GLY A 256 22.92 19.17 -1.89
CA GLY A 256 23.89 18.06 -1.82
C GLY A 256 25.12 18.19 -2.73
N GLY A 257 25.18 19.19 -3.58
CA GLY A 257 26.19 19.32 -4.64
C GLY A 257 27.28 20.38 -4.47
N ARG A 258 27.35 21.05 -3.33
CA ARG A 258 28.38 22.08 -3.12
C ARG A 258 29.06 21.98 -1.76
N SER A 259 30.02 21.10 -1.65
CA SER A 259 31.08 21.21 -0.64
C SER A 259 32.26 20.38 -1.08
N SER A 260 33.17 20.97 -1.84
CA SER A 260 34.60 20.76 -1.75
C SER A 260 35.30 21.49 -2.90
N ALA A 261 35.51 22.79 -2.75
CA ALA A 261 36.63 23.47 -3.43
C ALA A 261 36.90 24.80 -2.71
N GLY A 262 38.03 24.88 -2.06
CA GLY A 262 38.72 26.15 -1.90
C GLY A 262 38.66 26.82 -0.54
N ALA A 263 39.51 26.40 0.37
CA ALA A 263 40.15 27.30 1.31
C ALA A 263 41.63 26.95 1.40
N SER A 264 42.37 27.45 0.45
CA SER A 264 43.81 27.57 0.58
C SER A 264 44.16 29.05 0.62
N SER A 265 44.94 29.42 1.67
CA SER A 265 45.88 30.56 1.71
C SER A 265 45.31 31.98 1.82
N LEU A 266 45.58 32.68 2.91
CA LEU A 266 46.63 33.69 3.02
C LEU A 266 46.48 34.48 4.34
N ALA A 267 47.67 34.59 4.99
CA ALA A 267 48.19 35.54 5.98
C ALA A 267 47.70 35.41 7.41
#